data_eb83131b105ba9d03b3e7e259ccb41d8
#
_entry.id   eb83131b105ba9d03b3e7e259ccb41d8
#
_cell.length_a   1.000
_cell.length_b   1.000
_cell.length_c   1.000
_cell.angle_alpha   90.00
_cell.angle_beta   90.00
_cell.angle_gamma   90.00
#
_symmetry.space_group_name_H-M   'P 1'
#
loop_
_entity.id
_entity.type
_entity.pdbx_description
1 polymer ?
#
loop_
_entity_poly.entity_id
_entity_poly.type
_entity_poly.pdbx_seq_one_letter_code
_entity_poly.pdbx_strand_id
1 'polypeptide(L)'
;MRNMNIIVTGGAGFIGSHLVDRLIQEGHRVLVIDNLSSGLRTFVNEQAEFLELDIRDERIYDVFEDFQPDYVFHEAAQTVVAESMVHPTEDCDINLMGLLNLLQASVKVGVKKFLMPSSAAVYGDLEVLPLTEELAGVPRSCYGLTKLTTEGYLRIYQESFGLSYICYRYSNVYGPRQGNGGEGGVVSIFCEHVANGESIKIFGDGEQTRDFVYVDDVVEANILGLNNDVTGVINVSTETGISVNDLIDTLEDIAGTTVERHYEEPRIGDIKHSLLSTAKAKQSLGYMPKWTLQKGLENTYHYVKDNR
;
A
#
# COMPACT_ATOMS: atom_id res chain seq x y z
N MET A 1 -10.52 -23.61 6.86
CA MET A 1 -10.40 -23.09 5.47
C MET A 1 -9.51 -24.01 4.66
N ARG A 2 -9.65 -24.05 3.33
CA ARG A 2 -8.78 -24.88 2.47
C ARG A 2 -7.40 -24.20 2.41
N ASN A 3 -6.34 -24.96 2.64
CA ASN A 3 -4.96 -24.47 2.45
C ASN A 3 -4.79 -24.08 0.97
N MET A 4 -4.35 -22.85 0.68
CA MET A 4 -4.16 -22.32 -0.66
C MET A 4 -2.67 -21.98 -0.87
N ASN A 5 -2.20 -22.10 -2.09
CA ASN A 5 -0.88 -21.63 -2.49
C ASN A 5 -0.97 -20.15 -2.89
N ILE A 6 -0.26 -19.29 -2.19
CA ILE A 6 -0.34 -17.84 -2.40
C ILE A 6 1.05 -17.27 -2.63
N ILE A 7 1.23 -16.52 -3.71
CA ILE A 7 2.42 -15.69 -3.92
C ILE A 7 2.16 -14.28 -3.40
N VAL A 8 3.10 -13.75 -2.62
CA VAL A 8 3.13 -12.35 -2.22
C VAL A 8 4.42 -11.74 -2.73
N THR A 9 4.33 -10.89 -3.75
CA THR A 9 5.50 -10.10 -4.18
C THR A 9 5.61 -8.85 -3.31
N GLY A 10 6.81 -8.39 -3.01
CA GLY A 10 7.01 -7.29 -2.06
C GLY A 10 6.71 -7.69 -0.60
N GLY A 11 6.74 -9.00 -0.31
CA GLY A 11 6.39 -9.52 1.02
C GLY A 11 7.46 -9.29 2.11
N ALA A 12 8.61 -8.72 1.77
CA ALA A 12 9.60 -8.20 2.71
C ALA A 12 9.44 -6.70 2.99
N GLY A 13 8.49 -6.04 2.32
CA GLY A 13 8.15 -4.62 2.48
C GLY A 13 7.16 -4.37 3.62
N PHE A 14 6.75 -3.10 3.75
CA PHE A 14 5.83 -2.65 4.80
C PHE A 14 4.49 -3.41 4.77
N ILE A 15 3.64 -3.17 3.78
CA ILE A 15 2.29 -3.77 3.72
C ILE A 15 2.39 -5.28 3.50
N GLY A 16 3.25 -5.71 2.56
CA GLY A 16 3.39 -7.11 2.18
C GLY A 16 3.77 -8.02 3.35
N SER A 17 4.64 -7.58 4.27
CA SER A 17 5.05 -8.39 5.41
C SER A 17 3.91 -8.61 6.43
N HIS A 18 3.06 -7.62 6.67
CA HIS A 18 1.86 -7.78 7.50
C HIS A 18 0.84 -8.72 6.84
N LEU A 19 0.69 -8.61 5.52
CA LEU A 19 -0.18 -9.51 4.76
C LEU A 19 0.32 -10.97 4.81
N VAL A 20 1.63 -11.19 4.65
CA VAL A 20 2.26 -12.51 4.78
C VAL A 20 1.99 -13.11 6.17
N ASP A 21 2.20 -12.33 7.24
CA ASP A 21 1.93 -12.79 8.61
C ASP A 21 0.48 -13.26 8.77
N ARG A 22 -0.48 -12.49 8.26
CA ARG A 22 -1.90 -12.83 8.33
C ARG A 22 -2.24 -14.07 7.50
N LEU A 23 -1.71 -14.21 6.29
CA LEU A 23 -1.96 -15.38 5.43
C LEU A 23 -1.39 -16.68 6.03
N ILE A 24 -0.20 -16.61 6.64
CA ILE A 24 0.38 -17.73 7.39
C ILE A 24 -0.46 -18.08 8.60
N GLN A 25 -0.93 -17.08 9.37
CA GLN A 25 -1.82 -17.28 10.51
C GLN A 25 -3.14 -17.97 10.12
N GLU A 26 -3.66 -17.71 8.92
CA GLU A 26 -4.85 -18.38 8.37
C GLU A 26 -4.57 -19.77 7.80
N GLY A 27 -3.31 -20.23 7.81
CA GLY A 27 -2.90 -21.58 7.44
C GLY A 27 -2.66 -21.77 5.94
N HIS A 28 -2.35 -20.71 5.20
CA HIS A 28 -2.00 -20.78 3.78
C HIS A 28 -0.52 -21.11 3.58
N ARG A 29 -0.17 -21.71 2.45
CA ARG A 29 1.20 -21.85 1.98
C ARG A 29 1.59 -20.59 1.21
N VAL A 30 2.56 -19.83 1.72
CA VAL A 30 2.95 -18.54 1.17
C VAL A 30 4.36 -18.57 0.63
N LEU A 31 4.55 -18.15 -0.62
CA LEU A 31 5.84 -17.82 -1.22
C LEU A 31 5.98 -16.30 -1.32
N VAL A 32 6.97 -15.75 -0.65
CA VAL A 32 7.37 -14.35 -0.77
C VAL A 32 8.40 -14.23 -1.89
N ILE A 33 8.15 -13.31 -2.84
CA ILE A 33 9.10 -12.90 -3.88
C ILE A 33 9.45 -11.43 -3.63
N ASP A 34 10.71 -11.13 -3.37
CA ASP A 34 11.17 -9.77 -3.07
C ASP A 34 12.64 -9.63 -3.50
N ASN A 35 13.04 -8.50 -4.06
CA ASN A 35 14.42 -8.23 -4.45
C ASN A 35 15.21 -7.49 -3.36
N LEU A 36 14.57 -7.22 -2.20
CA LEU A 36 15.12 -6.52 -1.05
C LEU A 36 15.65 -5.10 -1.35
N SER A 37 15.15 -4.45 -2.41
CA SER A 37 15.55 -3.08 -2.76
C SER A 37 15.18 -2.05 -1.69
N SER A 38 14.02 -2.25 -1.04
CA SER A 38 13.55 -1.45 0.11
C SER A 38 13.03 -2.32 1.26
N GLY A 39 12.68 -3.57 0.97
CA GLY A 39 12.25 -4.55 1.97
C GLY A 39 13.40 -5.07 2.84
N LEU A 40 13.06 -5.59 4.02
CA LEU A 40 14.02 -6.23 4.90
C LEU A 40 13.74 -7.73 5.03
N ARG A 41 14.81 -8.55 4.86
CA ARG A 41 14.70 -10.00 5.04
C ARG A 41 14.14 -10.39 6.42
N THR A 42 14.40 -9.57 7.44
CA THR A 42 13.92 -9.75 8.82
C THR A 42 12.42 -9.55 8.99
N PHE A 43 11.74 -8.94 8.02
CA PHE A 43 10.28 -8.79 8.04
C PHE A 43 9.54 -10.01 7.45
N VAL A 44 10.27 -10.88 6.74
CA VAL A 44 9.66 -12.09 6.16
C VAL A 44 9.39 -13.11 7.25
N ASN A 45 8.15 -13.55 7.37
CA ASN A 45 7.73 -14.59 8.31
C ASN A 45 8.55 -15.88 8.11
N GLU A 46 9.05 -16.45 9.17
CA GLU A 46 9.89 -17.66 9.13
C GLU A 46 9.17 -18.90 8.57
N GLN A 47 7.85 -18.93 8.59
CA GLN A 47 7.03 -20.01 8.04
C GLN A 47 6.71 -19.82 6.54
N ALA A 48 7.01 -18.66 5.97
CA ALA A 48 6.85 -18.42 4.55
C ALA A 48 8.09 -18.90 3.77
N GLU A 49 7.86 -19.45 2.58
CA GLU A 49 8.94 -19.65 1.61
C GLU A 49 9.42 -18.29 1.11
N PHE A 50 10.71 -18.12 0.90
CA PHE A 50 11.28 -16.85 0.43
C PHE A 50 12.18 -17.07 -0.78
N LEU A 51 11.96 -16.25 -1.79
CA LEU A 51 12.80 -16.20 -2.98
C LEU A 51 13.24 -14.74 -3.23
N GLU A 52 14.53 -14.50 -3.18
CA GLU A 52 15.12 -13.21 -3.58
C GLU A 52 15.14 -13.13 -5.10
N LEU A 53 14.19 -12.38 -5.66
CA LEU A 53 14.01 -12.25 -7.10
C LEU A 53 13.32 -10.93 -7.44
N ASP A 54 13.74 -10.29 -8.52
CA ASP A 54 13.06 -9.14 -9.10
C ASP A 54 11.84 -9.60 -9.91
N ILE A 55 10.72 -8.88 -9.78
CA ILE A 55 9.49 -9.19 -10.52
C ILE A 55 9.63 -9.05 -12.05
N ARG A 56 10.69 -8.38 -12.52
CA ARG A 56 11.02 -8.22 -13.93
C ARG A 56 11.82 -9.37 -14.52
N ASP A 57 12.34 -10.26 -13.65
CA ASP A 57 13.17 -11.41 -14.07
C ASP A 57 12.32 -12.45 -14.80
N GLU A 58 12.84 -13.01 -15.89
CA GLU A 58 12.17 -14.05 -16.70
C GLU A 58 11.94 -15.36 -15.91
N ARG A 59 12.72 -15.62 -14.87
CA ARG A 59 12.55 -16.77 -13.97
C ARG A 59 11.21 -16.78 -13.23
N ILE A 60 10.47 -15.67 -13.22
CA ILE A 60 9.11 -15.61 -12.67
C ILE A 60 8.21 -16.69 -13.28
N TYR A 61 8.36 -16.99 -14.57
CA TYR A 61 7.56 -18.02 -15.21
C TYR A 61 7.83 -19.42 -14.65
N ASP A 62 9.09 -19.76 -14.42
CA ASP A 62 9.47 -21.05 -13.83
C ASP A 62 8.99 -21.15 -12.38
N VAL A 63 9.11 -20.05 -11.60
CA VAL A 63 8.63 -19.98 -10.22
C VAL A 63 7.11 -20.22 -10.14
N PHE A 64 6.33 -19.61 -11.04
CA PHE A 64 4.88 -19.81 -11.09
C PHE A 64 4.51 -21.23 -11.51
N GLU A 65 5.22 -21.83 -12.47
CA GLU A 65 5.02 -23.21 -12.88
C GLU A 65 5.33 -24.20 -11.76
N ASP A 66 6.38 -23.99 -10.99
CA ASP A 66 6.78 -24.89 -9.90
C ASP A 66 5.90 -24.72 -8.66
N PHE A 67 5.55 -23.49 -8.28
CA PHE A 67 4.76 -23.21 -7.08
C PHE A 67 3.25 -23.43 -7.26
N GLN A 68 2.72 -23.25 -8.49
CA GLN A 68 1.29 -23.36 -8.84
C GLN A 68 0.39 -22.52 -7.91
N PRO A 69 0.51 -21.17 -7.93
CA PRO A 69 -0.27 -20.32 -7.05
C PRO A 69 -1.77 -20.33 -7.38
N ASP A 70 -2.61 -20.44 -6.35
CA ASP A 70 -4.04 -20.19 -6.46
C ASP A 70 -4.34 -18.68 -6.56
N TYR A 71 -3.58 -17.86 -5.81
CA TYR A 71 -3.75 -16.43 -5.70
C TYR A 71 -2.40 -15.70 -5.70
N VAL A 72 -2.42 -14.46 -6.18
CA VAL A 72 -1.26 -13.57 -6.16
C VAL A 72 -1.64 -12.26 -5.49
N PHE A 73 -0.88 -11.85 -4.47
CA PHE A 73 -0.86 -10.50 -3.94
C PHE A 73 0.40 -9.81 -4.43
N HIS A 74 0.21 -8.72 -5.17
CA HIS A 74 1.33 -8.00 -5.78
C HIS A 74 1.57 -6.67 -5.07
N GLU A 75 2.38 -6.71 -3.98
CA GLU A 75 2.74 -5.53 -3.18
C GLU A 75 4.08 -4.90 -3.60
N ALA A 76 4.88 -5.59 -4.44
CA ALA A 76 6.13 -5.04 -4.96
C ALA A 76 5.88 -3.86 -5.90
N ALA A 77 6.47 -2.71 -5.62
CA ALA A 77 6.34 -1.52 -6.46
C ALA A 77 7.41 -0.47 -6.11
N GLN A 78 7.74 0.40 -7.06
CA GLN A 78 8.27 1.72 -6.75
C GLN A 78 7.09 2.57 -6.24
N THR A 79 7.22 3.20 -5.05
CA THR A 79 6.10 3.89 -4.36
C THR A 79 6.37 5.36 -4.06
N VAL A 80 7.61 5.83 -4.27
CA VAL A 80 8.02 7.19 -3.94
C VAL A 80 7.65 8.14 -5.07
N VAL A 81 6.67 9.00 -4.82
CA VAL A 81 6.14 9.94 -5.83
C VAL A 81 7.24 10.84 -6.37
N ALA A 82 8.13 11.37 -5.51
CA ALA A 82 9.22 12.25 -5.92
C ALA A 82 10.19 11.54 -6.88
N GLU A 83 10.56 10.29 -6.57
CA GLU A 83 11.43 9.47 -7.42
C GLU A 83 10.81 9.20 -8.79
N SER A 84 9.50 8.95 -8.85
CA SER A 84 8.81 8.75 -10.12
C SER A 84 8.91 9.96 -11.07
N MET A 85 9.04 11.17 -10.52
CA MET A 85 9.20 12.40 -11.30
C MET A 85 10.63 12.61 -11.79
N VAL A 86 11.61 12.09 -11.06
CA VAL A 86 13.04 12.17 -11.41
C VAL A 86 13.44 11.01 -12.32
N HIS A 87 12.92 9.81 -12.04
CA HIS A 87 13.24 8.56 -12.75
C HIS A 87 11.98 7.88 -13.33
N PRO A 88 11.22 8.54 -14.23
CA PRO A 88 9.94 8.03 -14.73
C PRO A 88 10.05 6.72 -15.52
N THR A 89 11.18 6.48 -16.16
CA THR A 89 11.43 5.23 -16.90
C THR A 89 11.57 4.04 -15.93
N GLU A 90 12.25 4.25 -14.80
CA GLU A 90 12.41 3.22 -13.77
C GLU A 90 11.08 2.92 -13.09
N ASP A 91 10.29 3.96 -12.77
CA ASP A 91 8.93 3.82 -12.25
C ASP A 91 8.05 2.97 -13.19
N CYS A 92 8.08 3.23 -14.49
CA CYS A 92 7.37 2.42 -15.49
C CYS A 92 7.91 0.99 -15.58
N ASP A 93 9.21 0.81 -15.57
CA ASP A 93 9.84 -0.51 -15.69
C ASP A 93 9.46 -1.40 -14.52
N ILE A 94 9.55 -0.90 -13.31
CA ILE A 94 9.14 -1.65 -12.12
C ILE A 94 7.63 -1.86 -12.09
N ASN A 95 6.83 -0.78 -12.17
CA ASN A 95 5.40 -0.84 -11.88
C ASN A 95 4.56 -1.39 -13.04
N LEU A 96 4.98 -1.24 -14.30
CA LEU A 96 4.25 -1.75 -15.47
C LEU A 96 4.87 -3.00 -16.06
N MET A 97 6.18 -3.00 -16.34
CA MET A 97 6.80 -4.18 -16.95
C MET A 97 6.84 -5.35 -15.96
N GLY A 98 7.15 -5.07 -14.67
CA GLY A 98 7.06 -6.07 -13.62
C GLY A 98 5.65 -6.64 -13.46
N LEU A 99 4.61 -5.79 -13.46
CA LEU A 99 3.22 -6.25 -13.45
C LEU A 99 2.89 -7.15 -14.64
N LEU A 100 3.26 -6.74 -15.86
CA LEU A 100 2.96 -7.53 -17.07
C LEU A 100 3.60 -8.91 -17.04
N ASN A 101 4.83 -9.01 -16.52
CA ASN A 101 5.52 -10.27 -16.31
C ASN A 101 4.73 -11.20 -15.38
N LEU A 102 4.25 -10.68 -14.24
CA LEU A 102 3.43 -11.42 -13.27
C LEU A 102 2.05 -11.81 -13.83
N LEU A 103 1.39 -10.92 -14.58
CA LEU A 103 0.08 -11.19 -15.16
C LEU A 103 0.14 -12.30 -16.22
N GLN A 104 1.18 -12.28 -17.08
CA GLN A 104 1.38 -13.34 -18.07
C GLN A 104 1.66 -14.69 -17.40
N ALA A 105 2.53 -14.72 -16.38
CA ALA A 105 2.77 -15.92 -15.59
C ALA A 105 1.50 -16.43 -14.90
N SER A 106 0.70 -15.52 -14.34
CA SER A 106 -0.58 -15.83 -13.67
C SER A 106 -1.58 -16.50 -14.62
N VAL A 107 -1.75 -15.94 -15.82
CA VAL A 107 -2.64 -16.52 -16.84
C VAL A 107 -2.15 -17.92 -17.27
N LYS A 108 -0.84 -18.08 -17.46
CA LYS A 108 -0.23 -19.35 -17.92
C LYS A 108 -0.52 -20.50 -16.94
N VAL A 109 -0.49 -20.26 -15.63
CA VAL A 109 -0.71 -21.31 -14.62
C VAL A 109 -2.15 -21.35 -14.08
N GLY A 110 -3.02 -20.44 -14.52
CA GLY A 110 -4.43 -20.42 -14.13
C GLY A 110 -4.70 -19.87 -12.74
N VAL A 111 -3.98 -18.80 -12.33
CA VAL A 111 -4.27 -18.08 -11.08
C VAL A 111 -5.72 -17.65 -11.03
N LYS A 112 -6.40 -17.90 -9.91
CA LYS A 112 -7.84 -17.63 -9.72
C LYS A 112 -8.12 -16.13 -9.56
N LYS A 113 -7.28 -15.43 -8.79
CA LYS A 113 -7.43 -13.99 -8.58
C LYS A 113 -6.08 -13.33 -8.33
N PHE A 114 -5.92 -12.14 -8.88
CA PHE A 114 -4.77 -11.26 -8.73
C PHE A 114 -5.19 -10.02 -7.93
N LEU A 115 -4.55 -9.77 -6.79
CA LEU A 115 -4.87 -8.65 -5.89
C LEU A 115 -3.65 -7.73 -5.82
N MET A 116 -3.87 -6.42 -5.96
CA MET A 116 -2.76 -5.47 -5.89
C MET A 116 -3.20 -4.08 -5.42
N PRO A 117 -2.29 -3.29 -4.83
CA PRO A 117 -2.54 -1.90 -4.51
C PRO A 117 -2.44 -1.00 -5.75
N SER A 118 -3.45 -0.15 -5.92
CA SER A 118 -3.38 1.14 -6.56
C SER A 118 -3.20 2.21 -5.47
N SER A 119 -3.54 3.45 -5.74
CA SER A 119 -3.28 4.56 -4.82
C SER A 119 -4.32 5.68 -4.97
N ALA A 120 -4.55 6.44 -3.92
CA ALA A 120 -5.26 7.72 -3.99
C ALA A 120 -4.64 8.70 -5.00
N ALA A 121 -3.34 8.55 -5.31
CA ALA A 121 -2.62 9.37 -6.29
C ALA A 121 -3.22 9.31 -7.72
N VAL A 122 -4.03 8.28 -8.04
CA VAL A 122 -4.72 8.17 -9.34
C VAL A 122 -5.76 9.25 -9.54
N TYR A 123 -6.35 9.78 -8.47
CA TYR A 123 -7.38 10.81 -8.56
C TYR A 123 -6.82 12.18 -8.90
N GLY A 124 -5.56 12.46 -8.56
CA GLY A 124 -4.99 13.79 -8.66
C GLY A 124 -5.67 14.78 -7.70
N ASP A 125 -5.85 16.01 -8.15
CA ASP A 125 -6.36 17.13 -7.35
C ASP A 125 -7.82 17.41 -7.73
N LEU A 126 -8.73 16.59 -7.24
CA LEU A 126 -10.17 16.75 -7.44
C LEU A 126 -10.79 17.46 -6.24
N GLU A 127 -11.64 18.49 -6.51
CA GLU A 127 -12.33 19.27 -5.48
C GLU A 127 -13.53 18.53 -4.86
N VAL A 128 -14.04 17.49 -5.53
CA VAL A 128 -15.21 16.72 -5.07
C VAL A 128 -14.79 15.66 -4.07
N LEU A 129 -15.25 15.77 -2.83
CA LEU A 129 -14.97 14.82 -1.75
C LEU A 129 -16.27 14.25 -1.16
N PRO A 130 -16.29 13.00 -0.70
CA PRO A 130 -15.24 12.01 -0.79
C PRO A 130 -15.06 11.47 -2.22
N LEU A 131 -13.84 11.05 -2.58
CA LEU A 131 -13.49 10.48 -3.88
C LEU A 131 -14.06 9.07 -4.03
N THR A 132 -14.87 8.84 -5.06
CA THR A 132 -15.43 7.52 -5.39
C THR A 132 -14.71 6.88 -6.57
N GLU A 133 -14.83 5.55 -6.73
CA GLU A 133 -14.13 4.80 -7.78
C GLU A 133 -14.59 5.15 -9.20
N GLU A 134 -15.77 5.72 -9.34
CA GLU A 134 -16.34 6.17 -10.62
C GLU A 134 -15.73 7.48 -11.14
N LEU A 135 -15.07 8.24 -10.28
CA LEU A 135 -14.44 9.49 -10.69
C LEU A 135 -13.23 9.18 -11.58
N ALA A 136 -13.20 9.83 -12.75
CA ALA A 136 -12.05 9.78 -13.64
C ALA A 136 -10.89 10.55 -13.00
N GLY A 137 -9.82 9.82 -12.67
CA GLY A 137 -8.62 10.41 -12.12
C GLY A 137 -7.80 11.16 -13.17
N VAL A 138 -7.19 12.26 -12.74
CA VAL A 138 -6.17 12.99 -13.53
C VAL A 138 -4.89 13.02 -12.69
N PRO A 139 -4.07 11.97 -12.73
CA PRO A 139 -2.86 11.87 -11.93
C PRO A 139 -1.94 13.08 -12.11
N ARG A 140 -1.30 13.54 -11.03
CA ARG A 140 -0.35 14.65 -11.04
C ARG A 140 1.11 14.21 -10.97
N SER A 141 1.36 12.88 -10.99
CA SER A 141 2.70 12.29 -10.95
C SER A 141 2.81 11.09 -11.87
N CYS A 142 4.05 10.73 -12.25
CA CYS A 142 4.32 9.51 -13.01
C CYS A 142 3.87 8.28 -12.24
N TYR A 143 4.13 8.21 -10.93
CA TYR A 143 3.62 7.16 -10.05
C TYR A 143 2.09 7.01 -10.10
N GLY A 144 1.34 8.11 -9.96
CA GLY A 144 -0.12 8.07 -10.05
C GLY A 144 -0.60 7.61 -11.43
N LEU A 145 0.11 8.00 -12.50
CA LEU A 145 -0.21 7.57 -13.87
C LEU A 145 0.11 6.07 -14.08
N THR A 146 1.25 5.58 -13.59
CA THR A 146 1.56 4.14 -13.68
C THR A 146 0.54 3.33 -12.90
N LYS A 147 0.14 3.72 -11.69
CA LYS A 147 -0.91 3.05 -10.92
C LYS A 147 -2.28 3.06 -11.64
N LEU A 148 -2.69 4.16 -12.24
CA LEU A 148 -3.91 4.20 -13.06
C LEU A 148 -3.82 3.29 -14.28
N THR A 149 -2.64 3.22 -14.92
CA THR A 149 -2.40 2.36 -16.07
C THR A 149 -2.47 0.86 -15.68
N THR A 150 -1.97 0.49 -14.49
CA THR A 150 -2.07 -0.90 -13.99
C THR A 150 -3.52 -1.36 -13.85
N GLU A 151 -4.44 -0.49 -13.41
CA GLU A 151 -5.87 -0.79 -13.34
C GLU A 151 -6.46 -1.12 -14.72
N GLY A 152 -6.00 -0.40 -15.75
CA GLY A 152 -6.39 -0.65 -17.15
C GLY A 152 -5.93 -2.03 -17.65
N TYR A 153 -4.69 -2.42 -17.33
CA TYR A 153 -4.17 -3.75 -17.68
C TYR A 153 -4.93 -4.87 -16.98
N LEU A 154 -5.20 -4.75 -15.69
CA LEU A 154 -5.97 -5.73 -14.93
C LEU A 154 -7.37 -5.97 -15.56
N ARG A 155 -8.07 -4.89 -15.93
CA ARG A 155 -9.36 -4.98 -16.61
C ARG A 155 -9.25 -5.72 -17.94
N ILE A 156 -8.24 -5.41 -18.76
CA ILE A 156 -8.01 -6.12 -20.04
C ILE A 156 -7.71 -7.61 -19.82
N TYR A 157 -6.91 -7.95 -18.79
CA TYR A 157 -6.59 -9.34 -18.47
C TYR A 157 -7.82 -10.12 -17.99
N GLN A 158 -8.71 -9.48 -17.24
CA GLN A 158 -9.99 -10.07 -16.89
C GLN A 158 -10.87 -10.32 -18.13
N GLU A 159 -11.05 -9.30 -18.97
CA GLU A 159 -11.90 -9.37 -20.15
C GLU A 159 -11.38 -10.39 -21.20
N SER A 160 -10.05 -10.46 -21.38
CA SER A 160 -9.43 -11.27 -22.43
C SER A 160 -9.04 -12.68 -22.00
N PHE A 161 -8.67 -12.86 -20.73
CA PHE A 161 -8.13 -14.12 -20.21
C PHE A 161 -8.89 -14.70 -19.02
N GLY A 162 -9.91 -13.99 -18.52
CA GLY A 162 -10.72 -14.43 -17.37
C GLY A 162 -10.01 -14.35 -16.01
N LEU A 163 -8.85 -13.67 -15.92
CA LEU A 163 -8.15 -13.49 -14.67
C LEU A 163 -8.93 -12.53 -13.75
N SER A 164 -9.55 -13.05 -12.69
CA SER A 164 -10.23 -12.21 -11.71
C SER A 164 -9.22 -11.31 -10.98
N TYR A 165 -9.61 -10.09 -10.61
CA TYR A 165 -8.73 -9.18 -9.90
C TYR A 165 -9.44 -8.28 -8.91
N ILE A 166 -8.71 -7.81 -7.92
CA ILE A 166 -9.06 -6.62 -7.15
C ILE A 166 -7.86 -5.67 -7.15
N CYS A 167 -8.14 -4.41 -7.47
CA CYS A 167 -7.17 -3.34 -7.42
C CYS A 167 -7.60 -2.34 -6.33
N TYR A 168 -6.82 -2.25 -5.26
CA TYR A 168 -7.17 -1.42 -4.10
C TYR A 168 -6.55 -0.04 -4.21
N ARG A 169 -7.36 1.00 -4.29
CA ARG A 169 -6.87 2.38 -4.14
C ARG A 169 -6.75 2.68 -2.64
N TYR A 170 -5.54 2.55 -2.12
CA TYR A 170 -5.27 2.87 -0.73
C TYR A 170 -5.19 4.38 -0.52
N SER A 171 -5.74 4.84 0.60
CA SER A 171 -5.44 6.15 1.17
C SER A 171 -4.03 6.13 1.80
N ASN A 172 -3.74 7.02 2.76
CA ASN A 172 -2.42 7.08 3.38
C ASN A 172 -2.23 5.95 4.41
N VAL A 173 -1.64 4.84 3.96
CA VAL A 173 -1.38 3.69 4.84
C VAL A 173 -0.25 4.02 5.81
N TYR A 174 -0.41 3.66 7.08
CA TYR A 174 0.60 3.82 8.13
C TYR A 174 0.61 2.63 9.08
N GLY A 175 1.72 2.43 9.80
CA GLY A 175 1.86 1.36 10.78
C GLY A 175 3.31 0.95 11.03
N PRO A 176 3.53 -0.07 11.88
CA PRO A 176 4.83 -0.69 12.09
C PRO A 176 5.48 -1.17 10.79
N ARG A 177 6.81 -1.22 10.77
CA ARG A 177 7.62 -1.61 9.59
C ARG A 177 7.59 -0.62 8.41
N GLN A 178 6.92 0.53 8.54
CA GLN A 178 6.99 1.60 7.55
C GLN A 178 8.27 2.42 7.76
N GLY A 179 8.92 2.86 6.67
CA GLY A 179 9.96 3.90 6.73
C GLY A 179 11.38 3.42 6.86
N ASN A 180 11.71 2.21 6.49
CA ASN A 180 13.11 1.80 6.44
C ASN A 180 13.85 2.52 5.29
N GLY A 181 14.93 3.22 5.61
CA GLY A 181 15.81 3.84 4.61
C GLY A 181 15.42 5.24 4.15
N GLY A 182 14.61 5.99 4.89
CA GLY A 182 14.30 7.41 4.57
C GLY A 182 13.15 7.63 3.59
N GLU A 183 12.46 6.58 3.17
CA GLU A 183 11.30 6.61 2.27
C GLU A 183 9.95 6.53 3.01
N GLY A 184 9.95 6.85 4.30
CA GLY A 184 8.77 6.77 5.16
C GLY A 184 7.67 7.75 4.76
N GLY A 185 6.42 7.32 4.91
CA GLY A 185 5.28 8.23 4.89
C GLY A 185 5.34 9.24 6.04
N VAL A 186 4.54 10.29 5.97
CA VAL A 186 4.53 11.38 6.96
C VAL A 186 4.40 10.88 8.41
N VAL A 187 3.64 9.80 8.64
CA VAL A 187 3.43 9.23 9.98
C VAL A 187 4.74 8.65 10.54
N SER A 188 5.46 7.83 9.77
CA SER A 188 6.71 7.22 10.23
C SER A 188 7.78 8.29 10.52
N ILE A 189 7.91 9.29 9.63
CA ILE A 189 8.83 10.42 9.81
C ILE A 189 8.50 11.19 11.10
N PHE A 190 7.24 11.51 11.35
CA PHE A 190 6.85 12.24 12.54
C PHE A 190 7.00 11.41 13.81
N CYS A 191 6.71 10.11 13.76
CA CYS A 191 7.00 9.20 14.88
C CYS A 191 8.49 9.20 15.24
N GLU A 192 9.38 9.16 14.25
CA GLU A 192 10.83 9.22 14.47
C GLU A 192 11.25 10.55 15.10
N HIS A 193 10.79 11.68 14.56
CA HIS A 193 11.12 13.01 15.08
C HIS A 193 10.63 13.22 16.52
N VAL A 194 9.35 12.89 16.79
CA VAL A 194 8.78 13.00 18.15
C VAL A 194 9.54 12.10 19.12
N ALA A 195 9.83 10.87 18.69
CA ALA A 195 10.53 9.93 19.52
C ALA A 195 11.99 10.36 19.82
N ASN A 196 12.65 11.11 18.91
CA ASN A 196 13.99 11.67 19.11
C ASN A 196 14.00 13.04 19.81
N GLY A 197 12.83 13.68 19.98
CA GLY A 197 12.74 15.06 20.44
C GLY A 197 13.27 16.07 19.40
N GLU A 198 13.19 15.70 18.12
CA GLU A 198 13.61 16.52 16.99
C GLU A 198 12.46 17.39 16.50
N SER A 199 12.80 18.55 15.91
CA SER A 199 11.80 19.44 15.33
C SER A 199 11.14 18.83 14.09
N ILE A 200 9.85 19.15 13.87
CA ILE A 200 9.09 18.74 12.70
C ILE A 200 8.98 19.90 11.71
N LYS A 201 9.26 19.60 10.42
CA LYS A 201 9.01 20.52 9.31
C LYS A 201 7.64 20.28 8.71
N ILE A 202 6.83 21.33 8.64
CA ILE A 202 5.48 21.33 8.08
C ILE A 202 5.49 22.20 6.84
N PHE A 203 5.14 21.63 5.68
CA PHE A 203 5.01 22.39 4.42
C PHE A 203 3.60 22.96 4.35
N GLY A 204 3.48 24.28 4.21
CA GLY A 204 2.21 25.01 4.30
C GLY A 204 1.81 25.33 5.73
N ASP A 205 0.51 25.48 5.96
CA ASP A 205 -0.09 25.85 7.24
C ASP A 205 -0.41 24.67 8.17
N GLY A 206 -0.20 23.44 7.70
CA GLY A 206 -0.51 22.21 8.43
C GLY A 206 -2.00 21.82 8.40
N GLU A 207 -2.86 22.62 7.72
CA GLU A 207 -4.30 22.34 7.60
C GLU A 207 -4.66 21.42 6.41
N GLN A 208 -3.67 21.01 5.61
CA GLN A 208 -3.89 19.99 4.58
C GLN A 208 -4.30 18.67 5.23
N THR A 209 -5.37 18.06 4.71
CA THR A 209 -5.93 16.83 5.29
C THR A 209 -5.61 15.60 4.46
N ARG A 210 -5.38 14.49 5.15
CA ARG A 210 -5.22 13.16 4.57
C ARG A 210 -6.11 12.16 5.30
N ASP A 211 -6.53 11.13 4.58
CA ASP A 211 -7.19 9.98 5.16
C ASP A 211 -6.13 8.94 5.50
N PHE A 212 -5.90 8.72 6.78
CA PHE A 212 -4.91 7.77 7.28
C PHE A 212 -5.57 6.44 7.62
N VAL A 213 -5.11 5.36 6.98
CA VAL A 213 -5.58 4.00 7.22
C VAL A 213 -4.49 3.15 7.85
N TYR A 214 -4.79 2.48 8.95
CA TYR A 214 -3.83 1.62 9.64
C TYR A 214 -3.61 0.33 8.84
N VAL A 215 -2.38 -0.19 8.84
CA VAL A 215 -1.96 -1.32 8.00
C VAL A 215 -2.81 -2.58 8.21
N ASP A 216 -3.26 -2.86 9.45
CA ASP A 216 -4.11 -4.04 9.71
C ASP A 216 -5.49 -3.92 9.05
N ASP A 217 -6.05 -2.71 8.91
CA ASP A 217 -7.29 -2.51 8.17
C ASP A 217 -7.08 -2.74 6.66
N VAL A 218 -5.90 -2.39 6.14
CA VAL A 218 -5.51 -2.69 4.75
C VAL A 218 -5.36 -4.21 4.55
N VAL A 219 -4.70 -4.89 5.47
CA VAL A 219 -4.59 -6.36 5.45
C VAL A 219 -5.98 -7.01 5.51
N GLU A 220 -6.86 -6.54 6.39
CA GLU A 220 -8.23 -7.05 6.47
C GLU A 220 -8.99 -6.88 5.14
N ALA A 221 -8.84 -5.73 4.45
CA ALA A 221 -9.44 -5.53 3.13
C ALA A 221 -8.93 -6.55 2.10
N ASN A 222 -7.64 -6.87 2.13
CA ASN A 222 -7.03 -7.89 1.26
C ASN A 222 -7.59 -9.29 1.56
N ILE A 223 -7.70 -9.67 2.82
CA ILE A 223 -8.28 -10.96 3.24
C ILE A 223 -9.77 -11.06 2.86
N LEU A 224 -10.53 -9.98 3.03
CA LEU A 224 -11.93 -9.94 2.58
C LEU A 224 -12.02 -10.12 1.06
N GLY A 225 -11.13 -9.51 0.28
CA GLY A 225 -11.07 -9.68 -1.17
C GLY A 225 -10.62 -11.07 -1.62
N LEU A 226 -9.74 -11.73 -0.87
CA LEU A 226 -9.35 -13.13 -1.10
C LEU A 226 -10.57 -14.07 -0.98
N ASN A 227 -11.40 -13.84 0.03
CA ASN A 227 -12.52 -14.69 0.39
C ASN A 227 -13.86 -14.33 -0.31
N ASN A 228 -13.83 -13.44 -1.30
CA ASN A 228 -15.01 -12.91 -1.98
C ASN A 228 -14.84 -13.02 -3.52
N ASP A 229 -15.95 -13.11 -4.25
CA ASP A 229 -15.95 -13.15 -5.73
C ASP A 229 -15.95 -11.76 -6.39
N VAL A 230 -15.85 -10.71 -5.60
CA VAL A 230 -15.77 -9.31 -6.09
C VAL A 230 -14.56 -9.11 -6.98
N THR A 231 -14.73 -8.35 -8.03
CA THR A 231 -13.67 -7.96 -8.98
C THR A 231 -13.76 -6.47 -9.29
N GLY A 232 -12.63 -5.87 -9.66
CA GLY A 232 -12.54 -4.46 -10.06
C GLY A 232 -11.75 -3.59 -9.09
N VAL A 233 -11.99 -2.29 -9.17
CA VAL A 233 -11.28 -1.28 -8.34
C VAL A 233 -12.09 -0.98 -7.09
N ILE A 234 -11.43 -0.87 -5.94
CA ILE A 234 -12.04 -0.62 -4.63
C ILE A 234 -11.17 0.34 -3.81
N ASN A 235 -11.77 1.39 -3.27
CA ASN A 235 -11.10 2.28 -2.32
C ASN A 235 -11.00 1.62 -0.94
N VAL A 236 -9.83 1.76 -0.30
CA VAL A 236 -9.59 1.33 1.08
C VAL A 236 -9.07 2.51 1.89
N SER A 237 -9.86 2.94 2.85
CA SER A 237 -9.64 4.15 3.65
C SER A 237 -10.46 4.11 4.94
N THR A 238 -10.40 5.19 5.73
CA THR A 238 -11.24 5.36 6.92
C THR A 238 -12.42 6.32 6.70
N GLU A 239 -12.42 7.04 5.58
CA GLU A 239 -13.37 8.14 5.29
C GLU A 239 -13.29 9.26 6.34
N THR A 240 -12.08 9.47 6.91
CA THR A 240 -11.82 10.49 7.94
C THR A 240 -10.63 11.33 7.53
N GLY A 241 -10.86 12.62 7.34
CA GLY A 241 -9.80 13.58 7.02
C GLY A 241 -9.14 14.11 8.30
N ILE A 242 -7.81 13.95 8.40
CA ILE A 242 -7.00 14.40 9.52
C ILE A 242 -6.00 15.43 9.00
N SER A 243 -5.88 16.59 9.66
CA SER A 243 -4.87 17.58 9.33
C SER A 243 -3.47 17.15 9.78
N VAL A 244 -2.44 17.73 9.18
CA VAL A 244 -1.05 17.50 9.62
C VAL A 244 -0.86 17.99 11.05
N ASN A 245 -1.49 19.10 11.43
CA ASN A 245 -1.45 19.62 12.78
C ASN A 245 -2.09 18.64 13.78
N ASP A 246 -3.31 18.12 13.52
CA ASP A 246 -3.99 17.14 14.38
C ASP A 246 -3.19 15.84 14.51
N LEU A 247 -2.51 15.43 13.44
CA LEU A 247 -1.63 14.26 13.46
C LEU A 247 -0.46 14.45 14.46
N ILE A 248 0.18 15.63 14.43
CA ILE A 248 1.28 15.96 15.34
C ILE A 248 0.77 16.08 16.77
N ASP A 249 -0.35 16.77 16.99
CA ASP A 249 -0.96 16.90 18.31
C ASP A 249 -1.22 15.53 18.95
N THR A 250 -1.80 14.60 18.16
CA THR A 250 -2.06 13.23 18.62
C THR A 250 -0.77 12.49 18.97
N LEU A 251 0.30 12.65 18.19
CA LEU A 251 1.59 12.01 18.46
C LEU A 251 2.26 12.60 19.71
N GLU A 252 2.17 13.91 19.92
CA GLU A 252 2.68 14.58 21.14
C GLU A 252 1.96 14.09 22.40
N ASP A 253 0.63 13.94 22.32
CA ASP A 253 -0.18 13.38 23.42
C ASP A 253 0.23 11.94 23.75
N ILE A 254 0.45 11.08 22.72
CA ILE A 254 0.91 9.70 22.90
C ILE A 254 2.31 9.66 23.52
N ALA A 255 3.21 10.51 23.04
CA ALA A 255 4.60 10.55 23.51
C ALA A 255 4.75 11.18 24.89
N GLY A 256 3.76 11.98 25.34
CA GLY A 256 3.83 12.80 26.55
C GLY A 256 4.87 13.92 26.47
N THR A 257 5.14 14.41 25.26
CA THR A 257 6.14 15.47 25.00
C THR A 257 5.70 16.34 23.83
N THR A 258 6.24 17.54 23.74
CA THR A 258 6.02 18.44 22.59
C THR A 258 7.30 18.60 21.80
N VAL A 259 7.20 18.83 20.50
CA VAL A 259 8.32 19.10 19.60
C VAL A 259 8.18 20.47 18.94
N GLU A 260 9.29 21.08 18.56
CA GLU A 260 9.28 22.34 17.83
C GLU A 260 8.76 22.11 16.40
N ARG A 261 7.86 23.01 15.93
CA ARG A 261 7.25 22.94 14.60
C ARG A 261 7.76 24.09 13.75
N HIS A 262 8.32 23.77 12.59
CA HIS A 262 8.80 24.74 11.60
C HIS A 262 7.91 24.71 10.36
N TYR A 263 7.19 25.79 10.10
CA TYR A 263 6.33 25.93 8.93
C TYR A 263 7.14 26.49 7.76
N GLU A 264 7.15 25.75 6.67
CA GLU A 264 7.87 26.04 5.43
C GLU A 264 6.89 26.42 4.32
N GLU A 265 7.37 26.96 3.20
CA GLU A 265 6.54 27.22 2.03
C GLU A 265 5.83 25.94 1.53
N PRO A 266 4.58 26.04 1.06
CA PRO A 266 3.86 24.90 0.52
C PRO A 266 4.61 24.25 -0.65
N ARG A 267 4.59 22.93 -0.73
CA ARG A 267 5.17 22.20 -1.88
C ARG A 267 4.30 22.43 -3.12
N ILE A 268 4.94 22.73 -4.24
CA ILE A 268 4.24 22.89 -5.52
C ILE A 268 3.59 21.55 -5.91
N GLY A 269 2.28 21.59 -6.18
CA GLY A 269 1.51 20.40 -6.58
C GLY A 269 1.04 19.52 -5.43
N ASP A 270 1.22 19.94 -4.18
CA ASP A 270 0.67 19.22 -3.02
C ASP A 270 -0.87 19.35 -3.00
N ILE A 271 -1.55 18.22 -2.80
CA ILE A 271 -3.03 18.15 -2.73
C ILE A 271 -3.45 18.65 -1.34
N LYS A 272 -4.38 19.63 -1.31
CA LYS A 272 -4.82 20.21 -0.04
C LYS A 272 -5.67 19.22 0.77
N HIS A 273 -6.64 18.55 0.15
CA HIS A 273 -7.53 17.62 0.82
C HIS A 273 -7.66 16.31 0.04
N SER A 274 -7.47 15.18 0.71
CA SER A 274 -7.65 13.84 0.13
C SER A 274 -8.49 13.00 1.08
N LEU A 275 -9.64 12.53 0.58
CA LEU A 275 -10.60 11.73 1.33
C LEU A 275 -11.26 10.74 0.39
N LEU A 276 -11.09 9.43 0.62
CA LEU A 276 -11.69 8.40 -0.21
C LEU A 276 -13.01 7.91 0.39
N SER A 277 -14.01 7.63 -0.47
CA SER A 277 -15.23 6.95 -0.05
C SER A 277 -15.00 5.46 0.15
N THR A 278 -15.48 4.91 1.26
CA THR A 278 -15.45 3.48 1.57
C THR A 278 -16.75 2.76 1.21
N ALA A 279 -17.72 3.46 0.59
CA ALA A 279 -19.06 2.93 0.35
C ALA A 279 -19.04 1.62 -0.44
N LYS A 280 -18.25 1.54 -1.51
CA LYS A 280 -18.10 0.33 -2.33
C LYS A 280 -17.44 -0.81 -1.56
N ALA A 281 -16.38 -0.56 -0.81
CA ALA A 281 -15.72 -1.55 0.03
C ALA A 281 -16.67 -2.11 1.10
N LYS A 282 -17.44 -1.25 1.77
CA LYS A 282 -18.47 -1.67 2.73
C LYS A 282 -19.53 -2.56 2.10
N GLN A 283 -20.06 -2.14 0.95
CA GLN A 283 -21.14 -2.86 0.28
C GLN A 283 -20.68 -4.19 -0.32
N SER A 284 -19.52 -4.21 -0.98
CA SER A 284 -19.08 -5.37 -1.78
C SER A 284 -18.25 -6.37 -0.99
N LEU A 285 -17.43 -5.90 -0.04
CA LEU A 285 -16.53 -6.74 0.75
C LEU A 285 -16.96 -6.87 2.22
N GLY A 286 -17.89 -6.04 2.70
CA GLY A 286 -18.18 -5.94 4.13
C GLY A 286 -17.05 -5.25 4.92
N TYR A 287 -16.16 -4.51 4.21
CA TYR A 287 -15.04 -3.82 4.83
C TYR A 287 -15.51 -2.73 5.79
N MET A 288 -14.98 -2.75 6.99
CA MET A 288 -15.16 -1.70 8.00
C MET A 288 -13.82 -1.48 8.72
N PRO A 289 -13.23 -0.28 8.62
CA PRO A 289 -12.01 0.02 9.36
C PRO A 289 -12.27 -0.07 10.86
N LYS A 290 -11.38 -0.74 11.59
CA LYS A 290 -11.52 -1.03 13.03
C LYS A 290 -10.58 -0.19 13.88
N TRP A 291 -9.51 0.31 13.27
CA TRP A 291 -8.47 1.05 13.97
C TRP A 291 -8.78 2.55 14.02
N THR A 292 -8.77 3.11 15.23
CA THR A 292 -8.78 4.57 15.38
C THR A 292 -7.38 5.12 15.12
N LEU A 293 -7.28 6.38 14.65
CA LEU A 293 -6.00 7.03 14.45
C LEU A 293 -5.11 6.93 15.69
N GLN A 294 -5.65 7.25 16.87
CA GLN A 294 -4.91 7.23 18.13
C GLN A 294 -4.29 5.86 18.42
N LYS A 295 -5.05 4.76 18.32
CA LYS A 295 -4.52 3.41 18.57
C LYS A 295 -3.47 2.99 17.55
N GLY A 296 -3.69 3.31 16.28
CA GLY A 296 -2.73 3.00 15.23
C GLY A 296 -1.42 3.80 15.40
N LEU A 297 -1.52 5.08 15.76
CA LEU A 297 -0.36 5.92 16.06
C LEU A 297 0.39 5.45 17.31
N GLU A 298 -0.32 5.05 18.36
CA GLU A 298 0.28 4.50 19.57
C GLU A 298 1.14 3.27 19.24
N ASN A 299 0.59 2.31 18.50
CA ASN A 299 1.33 1.12 18.06
C ASN A 299 2.53 1.47 17.16
N THR A 300 2.35 2.40 16.23
CA THR A 300 3.41 2.83 15.32
C THR A 300 4.54 3.52 16.06
N TYR A 301 4.19 4.44 16.97
CA TYR A 301 5.16 5.18 17.80
C TYR A 301 5.98 4.24 18.70
N HIS A 302 5.32 3.29 19.37
CA HIS A 302 6.04 2.31 20.21
C HIS A 302 6.95 1.43 19.38
N TYR A 303 6.49 0.96 18.21
CA TYR A 303 7.33 0.20 17.30
C TYR A 303 8.59 0.97 16.88
N VAL A 304 8.43 2.22 16.48
CA VAL A 304 9.56 3.09 16.10
C VAL A 304 10.51 3.29 17.28
N LYS A 305 9.98 3.52 18.48
CA LYS A 305 10.78 3.74 19.69
C LYS A 305 11.58 2.50 20.12
N ASP A 306 11.01 1.30 19.95
CA ASP A 306 11.61 0.03 20.41
C ASP A 306 12.60 -0.57 19.38
N ASN A 307 12.56 -0.14 18.12
CA ASN A 307 13.40 -0.66 17.02
C ASN A 307 14.44 0.37 16.53
N ARG A 308 14.88 1.24 17.39
CA ARG A 308 15.95 2.23 17.13
C ARG A 308 17.35 1.62 17.21
#